data_c2513158583e5ae1950da3e0ee990554
#
_entry.id   c2513158583e5ae1950da3e0ee990554
#
_cell.length_a   1.000
_cell.length_b   1.000
_cell.length_c   1.000
_cell.angle_alpha   90.00
_cell.angle_beta   90.00
_cell.angle_gamma   90.00
#
_symmetry.space_group_name_H-M   'P 1'
#
loop_
_entity.id
_entity.type
_entity.pdbx_description
1 polymer ?
#
loop_
_entity_poly.entity_id
_entity_poly.type
_entity_poly.pdbx_seq_one_letter_code
_entity_poly.pdbx_strand_id
1 'polypeptide(L)'
;MRLFFCCVVAVAGLNCQVSAHDDTDDHTHPPLADEGEVYRPSLRPDRIVLTWQQDPATTQSVTWRTSVAVTHPLAEIAVAGSGPDFVTQAKTWEGEAQPLMTNLGPAHFHTVEFTGLTPATKYAYRVGDGVNWSEWFHFTTASAGDEPFSFVYFGDAQNDVRSMWSRVIREAYGDAPQLSFFLHAGDLINRAESDGEWGQWFAAGKWLNAMVPSIAVPGNHEQARTTSGRRLSHHWKPQFAFPTNGPDTLQESCYTLVYQGVRFIGLNSNEQLAEQAVWLEGVLAKNTCQWVVCTFHHPVFSTGRNRDNAELRGLWKPILDKYHVDLVLQGHDHTYGRTGLATPLADATNDATGVNKRDQATGTVYVVSVSGPKMYSLQRYDFMERQAENTQLYQIIHIDGDELRYEARTAIGELYDAFTLRKQAGTINQLIEQVPETPERVKTAEAAGSEVSQFIDRLMKENDSNRDAKLSKQEVPAQYRDQFDAVDADNDGSVTPAELRVALQGRS
;
A
#
# COMPACT_ATOMS: atom_id res chain seq x y z
N MET A 1 9.85 -15.30 -15.51
CA MET A 1 9.40 -16.63 -15.92
C MET A 1 8.98 -17.55 -14.75
N ARG A 2 8.81 -17.03 -13.54
CA ARG A 2 8.41 -17.82 -12.34
C ARG A 2 6.99 -17.51 -11.82
N LEU A 3 6.27 -16.59 -12.43
CA LEU A 3 4.99 -16.05 -11.92
C LEU A 3 3.73 -16.83 -12.34
N PHE A 4 3.77 -17.65 -13.38
CA PHE A 4 2.55 -18.24 -13.95
C PHE A 4 2.13 -19.60 -13.37
N PHE A 5 2.97 -20.27 -12.63
CA PHE A 5 2.68 -21.64 -12.16
C PHE A 5 2.15 -21.75 -10.72
N CYS A 6 2.21 -20.68 -9.90
CA CYS A 6 1.58 -20.72 -8.58
C CYS A 6 0.05 -20.84 -8.59
N CYS A 7 -0.59 -20.55 -9.75
CA CYS A 7 -2.03 -20.65 -9.87
C CYS A 7 -2.58 -22.09 -10.06
N VAL A 8 -1.71 -23.09 -10.17
CA VAL A 8 -2.11 -24.48 -10.50
C VAL A 8 -2.41 -25.33 -9.26
N VAL A 9 -2.15 -24.86 -8.02
CA VAL A 9 -2.15 -25.73 -6.82
C VAL A 9 -3.47 -25.73 -6.01
N ALA A 10 -4.47 -24.98 -6.37
CA ALA A 10 -5.62 -24.76 -5.48
C ALA A 10 -6.87 -25.59 -5.76
N VAL A 11 -6.77 -26.85 -6.16
CA VAL A 11 -7.95 -27.75 -6.20
C VAL A 11 -7.58 -29.15 -5.65
N ALA A 12 -7.47 -29.25 -4.36
CA ALA A 12 -7.79 -30.47 -3.61
C ALA A 12 -8.19 -29.98 -2.20
N GLY A 13 -9.44 -30.22 -1.83
CA GLY A 13 -9.98 -29.78 -0.55
C GLY A 13 -9.16 -30.25 0.63
N LEU A 14 -8.36 -29.35 1.15
CA LEU A 14 -7.73 -29.34 2.46
C LEU A 14 -7.64 -27.87 2.83
N ASN A 15 -8.03 -27.54 4.03
CA ASN A 15 -7.80 -26.22 4.63
C ASN A 15 -6.34 -25.80 4.43
N CYS A 16 -6.04 -25.23 3.28
CA CYS A 16 -4.78 -24.59 3.01
C CYS A 16 -4.98 -23.14 3.41
N GLN A 17 -4.43 -22.76 4.56
CA GLN A 17 -4.07 -21.38 4.79
C GLN A 17 -3.37 -20.92 3.51
N VAL A 18 -3.93 -19.89 2.86
CA VAL A 18 -3.30 -19.27 1.70
C VAL A 18 -1.91 -18.85 2.16
N SER A 19 -0.90 -19.64 1.81
CA SER A 19 0.46 -19.25 2.05
C SER A 19 0.68 -17.95 1.27
N ALA A 20 1.00 -16.91 1.99
CA ALA A 20 1.50 -15.68 1.40
C ALA A 20 2.50 -16.04 0.29
N HIS A 21 2.40 -15.31 -0.80
CA HIS A 21 3.25 -15.38 -1.98
C HIS A 21 4.68 -15.76 -1.61
N ASP A 22 5.25 -16.72 -2.34
CA ASP A 22 6.64 -17.09 -2.18
C ASP A 22 7.52 -15.86 -2.50
N ASP A 23 8.31 -15.39 -1.51
CA ASP A 23 9.24 -14.27 -1.65
C ASP A 23 10.41 -14.58 -2.62
N THR A 24 10.30 -15.64 -3.41
CA THR A 24 11.33 -16.06 -4.39
C THR A 24 11.18 -15.40 -5.76
N ASP A 25 10.19 -14.54 -5.97
CA ASP A 25 10.14 -13.68 -7.16
C ASP A 25 11.18 -12.55 -7.05
N ASP A 26 12.43 -12.96 -7.05
CA ASP A 26 13.59 -12.10 -7.17
C ASP A 26 13.68 -11.62 -8.63
N HIS A 27 13.03 -10.50 -8.93
CA HIS A 27 13.32 -9.72 -10.13
C HIS A 27 14.68 -9.05 -9.90
N THR A 28 15.75 -9.86 -9.92
CA THR A 28 17.11 -9.37 -9.82
C THR A 28 17.49 -8.66 -11.13
N HIS A 29 17.13 -7.38 -11.21
CA HIS A 29 17.99 -6.49 -11.96
C HIS A 29 19.24 -6.28 -11.10
N PRO A 30 20.44 -6.58 -11.61
CA PRO A 30 21.66 -6.34 -10.85
C PRO A 30 21.66 -4.86 -10.43
N PRO A 31 21.95 -4.53 -9.17
CA PRO A 31 22.03 -3.15 -8.74
C PRO A 31 23.07 -2.43 -9.60
N LEU A 32 22.69 -1.26 -10.13
CA LEU A 32 23.60 -0.42 -10.93
C LEU A 32 24.78 0.12 -10.10
N ALA A 33 24.67 0.03 -8.77
CA ALA A 33 25.72 0.40 -7.82
C ALA A 33 25.54 -0.41 -6.53
N ASP A 34 26.61 -0.55 -5.75
CA ASP A 34 26.57 -1.17 -4.44
C ASP A 34 25.62 -0.39 -3.51
N GLU A 35 24.56 -1.04 -3.02
CA GLU A 35 23.60 -0.42 -2.11
C GLU A 35 24.27 0.09 -0.83
N GLY A 36 25.30 -0.60 -0.33
CA GLY A 36 26.08 -0.19 0.82
C GLY A 36 26.84 1.11 0.58
N GLU A 37 27.21 1.44 -0.66
CA GLU A 37 27.80 2.74 -1.00
C GLU A 37 26.72 3.82 -1.18
N VAL A 38 25.64 3.50 -1.91
CA VAL A 38 24.58 4.46 -2.27
C VAL A 38 23.78 4.90 -1.06
N TYR A 39 23.47 3.96 -0.15
CA TYR A 39 22.58 4.20 1.01
C TYR A 39 23.31 4.17 2.35
N ARG A 40 24.62 4.32 2.35
CA ARG A 40 25.42 4.38 3.58
C ARG A 40 25.03 5.58 4.44
N PRO A 41 24.74 5.38 5.73
CA PRO A 41 24.47 6.49 6.64
C PRO A 41 25.69 7.45 6.73
N SER A 42 25.46 8.74 6.73
CA SER A 42 26.53 9.77 6.86
C SER A 42 26.25 10.70 8.05
N LEU A 43 27.14 11.67 8.28
CA LEU A 43 26.89 12.72 9.27
C LEU A 43 25.74 13.63 8.83
N ARG A 44 25.46 13.72 7.53
CA ARG A 44 24.36 14.54 7.02
C ARG A 44 23.06 13.77 7.15
N PRO A 45 21.98 14.43 7.60
CA PRO A 45 20.64 13.85 7.63
C PRO A 45 20.18 13.34 6.28
N ASP A 46 19.62 12.13 6.26
CA ASP A 46 18.90 11.57 5.14
C ASP A 46 17.58 10.93 5.59
N ARG A 47 16.77 10.41 4.68
CA ARG A 47 15.48 9.75 4.96
C ARG A 47 14.54 10.62 5.82
N ILE A 48 14.54 11.91 5.55
CA ILE A 48 13.68 12.86 6.28
C ILE A 48 12.24 12.62 5.85
N VAL A 49 11.35 12.38 6.82
CA VAL A 49 9.91 12.22 6.57
C VAL A 49 9.09 12.89 7.67
N LEU A 50 7.98 13.49 7.25
CA LEU A 50 7.00 14.09 8.14
C LEU A 50 5.85 13.09 8.40
N THR A 51 5.44 12.99 9.66
CA THR A 51 4.31 12.19 10.14
C THR A 51 3.62 12.90 11.28
N TRP A 52 2.56 12.32 11.85
CA TRP A 52 1.89 12.87 13.04
C TRP A 52 1.76 11.81 14.12
N GLN A 53 2.15 12.16 15.34
CA GLN A 53 1.85 11.41 16.56
C GLN A 53 0.59 11.93 17.25
N GLN A 54 0.29 13.22 17.08
CA GLN A 54 -0.83 13.90 17.72
C GLN A 54 -1.60 14.76 16.71
N ASP A 55 -2.26 15.82 17.17
CA ASP A 55 -3.12 16.72 16.40
C ASP A 55 -2.35 17.44 15.27
N PRO A 56 -2.70 17.20 13.99
CA PRO A 56 -2.06 17.84 12.85
C PRO A 56 -2.18 19.37 12.80
N ALA A 57 -3.12 19.95 13.52
CA ALA A 57 -3.30 21.40 13.57
C ALA A 57 -2.25 22.09 14.46
N THR A 58 -1.72 21.39 15.45
CA THR A 58 -0.83 21.97 16.47
C THR A 58 0.48 21.25 16.67
N THR A 59 0.69 20.14 15.94
CA THR A 59 1.93 19.34 16.02
C THR A 59 2.42 18.89 14.65
N GLN A 60 3.72 18.56 14.58
CA GLN A 60 4.32 17.89 13.43
C GLN A 60 5.52 17.06 13.90
N SER A 61 5.51 15.77 13.60
CA SER A 61 6.66 14.90 13.82
C SER A 61 7.55 14.87 12.59
N VAL A 62 8.85 14.85 12.80
CA VAL A 62 9.87 14.62 11.77
C VAL A 62 10.80 13.51 12.22
N THR A 63 11.06 12.55 11.35
CA THR A 63 12.11 11.54 11.54
C THR A 63 13.17 11.66 10.48
N TRP A 64 14.40 11.28 10.80
CA TRP A 64 15.52 11.24 9.86
C TRP A 64 16.58 10.25 10.30
N ARG A 65 17.51 9.93 9.41
CA ARG A 65 18.61 9.00 9.68
C ARG A 65 19.96 9.72 9.57
N THR A 66 20.93 9.28 10.40
CA THR A 66 22.35 9.62 10.28
C THR A 66 23.23 8.41 10.60
N SER A 67 24.55 8.56 10.48
CA SER A 67 25.51 7.60 11.03
C SER A 67 25.48 7.63 12.56
N VAL A 68 25.96 6.55 13.20
CA VAL A 68 26.04 6.42 14.67
C VAL A 68 26.96 7.46 15.35
N ALA A 69 27.72 8.21 14.58
CA ALA A 69 28.57 9.28 15.11
C ALA A 69 27.75 10.53 15.56
N VAL A 70 26.51 10.68 15.07
CA VAL A 70 25.60 11.73 15.52
C VAL A 70 24.82 11.23 16.74
N THR A 71 25.12 11.79 17.91
CA THR A 71 24.54 11.40 19.19
C THR A 71 23.63 12.48 19.81
N HIS A 72 23.63 13.68 19.28
CA HIS A 72 22.83 14.81 19.74
C HIS A 72 22.04 15.39 18.56
N PRO A 73 20.90 14.75 18.19
CA PRO A 73 20.08 15.23 17.10
C PRO A 73 19.36 16.51 17.50
N LEU A 74 19.32 17.44 16.56
CA LEU A 74 18.66 18.73 16.71
C LEU A 74 17.76 19.00 15.51
N ALA A 75 16.66 19.70 15.75
CA ALA A 75 15.85 20.29 14.70
C ALA A 75 15.65 21.79 14.97
N GLU A 76 15.58 22.58 13.92
CA GLU A 76 15.21 23.98 14.00
C GLU A 76 13.93 24.24 13.24
N ILE A 77 13.07 25.11 13.78
CA ILE A 77 11.79 25.48 13.19
C ILE A 77 11.51 26.97 13.41
N ALA A 78 10.96 27.61 12.39
CA ALA A 78 10.42 28.97 12.44
C ALA A 78 9.17 29.09 11.60
N VAL A 79 8.33 30.08 11.83
CA VAL A 79 7.31 30.48 10.86
C VAL A 79 8.02 30.90 9.57
N ALA A 80 7.57 30.35 8.43
CA ALA A 80 8.20 30.64 7.15
C ALA A 80 8.03 32.12 6.78
N GLY A 81 9.15 32.78 6.50
CA GLY A 81 9.18 34.16 6.06
C GLY A 81 9.53 34.29 4.57
N SER A 82 9.18 35.42 3.95
CA SER A 82 9.52 35.70 2.55
C SER A 82 11.00 36.07 2.36
N GLY A 83 11.67 36.57 3.39
CA GLY A 83 13.08 36.89 3.39
C GLY A 83 13.94 35.83 4.10
N PRO A 84 15.26 35.82 3.91
CA PRO A 84 16.14 34.81 4.50
C PRO A 84 16.36 34.98 6.01
N ASP A 85 15.94 36.09 6.59
CA ASP A 85 16.09 36.43 7.98
C ASP A 85 15.18 35.65 8.95
N PHE A 86 14.23 34.89 8.44
CA PHE A 86 13.39 33.99 9.26
C PHE A 86 14.23 33.04 10.12
N VAL A 87 15.44 32.68 9.67
CA VAL A 87 16.37 31.83 10.42
C VAL A 87 16.75 32.40 11.79
N THR A 88 16.71 33.75 11.98
CA THR A 88 16.98 34.40 13.25
C THR A 88 15.89 34.19 14.30
N GLN A 89 14.70 33.72 13.84
CA GLN A 89 13.56 33.42 14.69
C GLN A 89 13.41 31.89 14.92
N ALA A 90 14.31 31.10 14.36
CA ALA A 90 14.25 29.67 14.50
C ALA A 90 14.49 29.22 15.94
N LYS A 91 13.64 28.31 16.41
CA LYS A 91 13.79 27.68 17.73
C LYS A 91 14.39 26.29 17.52
N THR A 92 15.33 25.95 18.41
CA THR A 92 15.96 24.62 18.40
C THR A 92 15.18 23.67 19.30
N TRP A 93 15.01 22.44 18.80
CA TRP A 93 14.42 21.31 19.50
C TRP A 93 15.43 20.17 19.57
N GLU A 94 15.53 19.54 20.73
CA GLU A 94 16.34 18.34 20.90
C GLU A 94 15.53 17.13 20.45
N GLY A 95 16.18 16.23 19.72
CA GLY A 95 15.56 15.00 19.24
C GLY A 95 15.96 13.78 20.08
N GLU A 96 15.23 12.71 19.88
CA GLU A 96 15.58 11.39 20.39
C GLU A 96 16.38 10.62 19.34
N ALA A 97 17.42 9.89 19.77
CA ALA A 97 18.23 9.04 18.90
C ALA A 97 17.96 7.56 19.21
N GLN A 98 17.52 6.80 18.21
CA GLN A 98 17.32 5.37 18.29
C GLN A 98 18.34 4.63 17.43
N PRO A 99 19.23 3.80 18.02
CA PRO A 99 20.16 3.00 17.25
C PRO A 99 19.45 1.83 16.56
N LEU A 100 19.81 1.58 15.32
CA LEU A 100 19.35 0.42 14.56
C LEU A 100 20.54 -0.24 13.85
N MET A 101 20.69 -1.56 14.04
CA MET A 101 21.59 -2.37 13.21
C MET A 101 20.82 -2.81 11.97
N THR A 102 21.22 -2.31 10.82
CA THR A 102 20.64 -2.66 9.53
C THR A 102 21.53 -3.69 8.81
N ASN A 103 21.04 -4.28 7.72
CA ASN A 103 21.85 -5.16 6.88
C ASN A 103 22.99 -4.41 6.12
N LEU A 104 22.94 -3.07 6.04
CA LEU A 104 24.01 -2.23 5.48
C LEU A 104 24.91 -1.60 6.56
N GLY A 105 24.72 -1.95 7.83
CA GLY A 105 25.50 -1.47 8.97
C GLY A 105 24.70 -0.63 9.97
N PRO A 106 25.34 -0.16 11.05
CA PRO A 106 24.66 0.56 12.11
C PRO A 106 24.27 1.98 11.68
N ALA A 107 23.11 2.42 12.09
CA ALA A 107 22.59 3.77 11.87
C ALA A 107 21.93 4.31 13.14
N HIS A 108 21.82 5.62 13.26
CA HIS A 108 20.92 6.29 14.18
C HIS A 108 19.73 6.86 13.43
N PHE A 109 18.56 6.57 13.93
CA PHE A 109 17.32 7.22 13.52
C PHE A 109 16.94 8.23 14.61
N HIS A 110 16.39 9.35 14.20
CA HIS A 110 16.11 10.47 15.08
C HIS A 110 14.68 10.92 14.92
N THR A 111 14.07 11.36 16.00
CA THR A 111 12.70 11.86 16.01
C THR A 111 12.62 13.17 16.78
N VAL A 112 11.91 14.13 16.22
CA VAL A 112 11.46 15.35 16.91
C VAL A 112 9.98 15.49 16.69
N GLU A 113 9.23 15.78 17.74
CA GLU A 113 7.85 16.24 17.65
C GLU A 113 7.79 17.73 17.96
N PHE A 114 7.49 18.54 16.97
CA PHE A 114 7.18 19.95 17.17
C PHE A 114 5.77 20.08 17.73
N THR A 115 5.61 20.75 18.86
CA THR A 115 4.33 20.95 19.53
C THR A 115 4.02 22.43 19.75
N GLY A 116 2.74 22.76 20.03
CA GLY A 116 2.33 24.14 20.26
C GLY A 116 2.42 25.01 19.00
N LEU A 117 2.31 24.38 17.83
CA LEU A 117 2.30 25.09 16.56
C LEU A 117 0.96 25.81 16.36
N THR A 118 0.97 26.87 15.56
CA THR A 118 -0.23 27.60 15.18
C THR A 118 -0.91 26.88 14.00
N PRO A 119 -2.21 26.63 14.05
CA PRO A 119 -2.97 26.03 12.92
C PRO A 119 -2.88 26.86 11.64
N ALA A 120 -3.06 26.21 10.49
CA ALA A 120 -3.05 26.82 9.14
C ALA A 120 -1.82 27.71 8.89
N THR A 121 -0.65 27.35 9.45
CA THR A 121 0.56 28.16 9.40
C THR A 121 1.66 27.39 8.67
N LYS A 122 2.30 28.07 7.71
CA LYS A 122 3.48 27.53 7.03
C LYS A 122 4.72 27.72 7.90
N TYR A 123 5.44 26.63 8.15
CA TYR A 123 6.70 26.59 8.88
C TYR A 123 7.86 26.24 7.94
N ALA A 124 9.03 26.77 8.25
CA ALA A 124 10.31 26.33 7.73
C ALA A 124 11.03 25.53 8.83
N TYR A 125 11.61 24.39 8.50
CA TYR A 125 12.37 23.58 9.44
C TYR A 125 13.58 22.94 8.76
N ARG A 126 14.56 22.55 9.57
CA ARG A 126 15.68 21.68 9.18
C ARG A 126 16.06 20.76 10.34
N VAL A 127 16.74 19.65 10.00
CA VAL A 127 17.21 18.68 10.99
C VAL A 127 18.73 18.50 10.88
N GLY A 128 19.37 18.11 11.97
CA GLY A 128 20.83 17.94 12.01
C GLY A 128 21.38 17.63 13.38
N ASP A 129 22.62 18.16 13.66
CA ASP A 129 23.35 17.95 14.91
C ASP A 129 24.00 19.26 15.44
N GLY A 130 23.64 20.41 14.88
CA GLY A 130 24.26 21.71 15.18
C GLY A 130 25.42 22.06 14.25
N VAL A 131 25.99 21.09 13.54
CA VAL A 131 27.08 21.26 12.57
C VAL A 131 26.65 20.83 11.19
N ASN A 132 26.15 19.62 11.08
CA ASN A 132 25.68 19.03 9.83
C ASN A 132 24.16 19.17 9.77
N TRP A 133 23.69 20.02 8.87
CA TRP A 133 22.27 20.30 8.70
C TRP A 133 21.76 19.81 7.34
N SER A 134 20.46 19.46 7.31
CA SER A 134 19.71 19.36 6.06
C SER A 134 19.49 20.73 5.42
N GLU A 135 18.87 20.74 4.26
CA GLU A 135 18.24 21.94 3.69
C GLU A 135 17.10 22.42 4.61
N TRP A 136 16.63 23.65 4.40
CA TRP A 136 15.37 24.12 4.95
C TRP A 136 14.20 23.59 4.12
N PHE A 137 13.28 22.88 4.78
CA PHE A 137 12.04 22.39 4.20
C PHE A 137 10.85 23.18 4.72
N HIS A 138 9.72 23.09 4.04
CA HIS A 138 8.47 23.69 4.48
C HIS A 138 7.41 22.63 4.71
N PHE A 139 6.56 22.84 5.70
CA PHE A 139 5.25 22.19 5.81
C PHE A 139 4.22 23.22 6.26
N THR A 140 2.95 22.90 6.16
CA THR A 140 1.85 23.71 6.68
C THR A 140 1.05 22.87 7.66
N THR A 141 0.81 23.38 8.88
CA THR A 141 -0.09 22.72 9.84
C THR A 141 -1.52 22.71 9.32
N ALA A 142 -2.28 21.69 9.71
CA ALA A 142 -3.71 21.62 9.39
C ALA A 142 -4.45 22.84 9.95
N SER A 143 -5.61 23.17 9.36
CA SER A 143 -6.55 24.11 9.98
C SER A 143 -7.15 23.49 11.25
N ALA A 144 -7.52 24.34 12.20
CA ALA A 144 -8.30 23.89 13.36
C ALA A 144 -9.79 23.65 13.05
N GLY A 145 -10.25 24.08 11.87
CA GLY A 145 -11.61 23.87 11.38
C GLY A 145 -11.67 22.83 10.26
N ASP A 146 -12.87 22.66 9.70
CA ASP A 146 -13.18 21.68 8.66
C ASP A 146 -12.97 22.27 7.26
N GLU A 147 -11.79 22.89 7.05
CA GLU A 147 -11.45 23.49 5.76
C GLU A 147 -11.23 22.43 4.68
N PRO A 148 -11.50 22.74 3.40
CA PRO A 148 -11.26 21.81 2.30
C PRO A 148 -9.79 21.43 2.18
N PHE A 149 -9.55 20.15 1.83
CA PHE A 149 -8.20 19.65 1.59
C PHE A 149 -8.18 18.49 0.60
N SER A 150 -7.00 18.19 0.10
CA SER A 150 -6.76 17.02 -0.74
C SER A 150 -5.63 16.17 -0.18
N PHE A 151 -5.71 14.87 -0.42
CA PHE A 151 -4.61 13.95 -0.17
C PHE A 151 -4.45 12.98 -1.33
N VAL A 152 -3.26 12.40 -1.43
CA VAL A 152 -2.97 11.37 -2.43
C VAL A 152 -2.83 10.02 -1.75
N TYR A 153 -3.51 9.01 -2.29
CA TYR A 153 -3.40 7.63 -1.86
C TYR A 153 -2.57 6.81 -2.84
N PHE A 154 -1.70 5.97 -2.29
CA PHE A 154 -0.92 4.97 -3.00
C PHE A 154 -1.20 3.58 -2.42
N GLY A 155 -1.56 2.62 -3.27
CA GLY A 155 -1.37 1.21 -2.98
C GLY A 155 0.09 0.82 -3.18
N ASP A 156 0.39 -0.46 -3.09
CA ASP A 156 1.71 -1.09 -3.16
C ASP A 156 2.71 -0.35 -4.04
N ALA A 157 3.80 0.12 -3.43
CA ALA A 157 4.90 0.79 -4.15
C ALA A 157 6.03 -0.18 -4.50
N GLN A 158 6.07 -1.33 -3.85
CA GLN A 158 7.15 -2.31 -3.87
C GLN A 158 7.62 -2.74 -5.26
N ASN A 159 8.84 -3.26 -5.30
CA ASN A 159 9.62 -3.63 -6.48
C ASN A 159 10.04 -2.43 -7.33
N ASP A 160 11.31 -2.37 -7.70
CA ASP A 160 11.85 -1.29 -8.55
C ASP A 160 11.43 0.13 -8.10
N VAL A 161 11.31 0.33 -6.78
CA VAL A 161 10.72 1.53 -6.18
C VAL A 161 11.41 2.80 -6.70
N ARG A 162 12.74 2.82 -6.70
CA ARG A 162 13.49 3.99 -7.16
C ARG A 162 13.33 4.25 -8.65
N SER A 163 13.30 3.21 -9.48
CA SER A 163 13.26 3.33 -10.94
C SER A 163 11.84 3.54 -11.46
N MET A 164 10.85 2.88 -10.88
CA MET A 164 9.49 2.82 -11.42
C MET A 164 8.47 3.60 -10.60
N TRP A 165 8.45 3.44 -9.26
CA TRP A 165 7.47 4.16 -8.43
C TRP A 165 7.79 5.64 -8.30
N SER A 166 9.07 6.04 -8.38
CA SER A 166 9.47 7.45 -8.30
C SER A 166 8.81 8.34 -9.37
N ARG A 167 8.42 7.80 -10.52
CA ARG A 167 7.69 8.57 -11.54
C ARG A 167 6.23 8.79 -11.11
N VAL A 168 5.64 7.82 -10.40
CA VAL A 168 4.25 7.87 -9.96
C VAL A 168 4.05 8.93 -8.88
N ILE A 169 4.90 8.94 -7.84
CA ILE A 169 4.80 9.95 -6.77
C ILE A 169 5.07 11.37 -7.31
N ARG A 170 5.94 11.52 -8.31
CA ARG A 170 6.20 12.83 -8.93
C ARG A 170 5.03 13.30 -9.78
N GLU A 171 4.42 12.40 -10.57
CA GLU A 171 3.22 12.72 -11.34
C GLU A 171 2.07 13.12 -10.42
N ALA A 172 1.84 12.33 -9.35
CA ALA A 172 0.81 12.62 -8.37
C ALA A 172 0.99 14.00 -7.72
N TYR A 173 2.23 14.37 -7.37
CA TYR A 173 2.53 15.71 -6.86
C TYR A 173 2.34 16.80 -7.92
N GLY A 174 2.68 16.51 -9.18
CA GLY A 174 2.45 17.41 -10.30
C GLY A 174 0.97 17.74 -10.51
N ASP A 175 0.10 16.73 -10.38
CA ASP A 175 -1.35 16.89 -10.54
C ASP A 175 -2.03 17.51 -9.30
N ALA A 176 -1.47 17.28 -8.10
CA ALA A 176 -2.00 17.79 -6.84
C ALA A 176 -0.92 18.50 -5.98
N PRO A 177 -0.33 19.63 -6.45
CA PRO A 177 0.78 20.28 -5.75
C PRO A 177 0.37 20.94 -4.42
N GLN A 178 -0.93 21.07 -4.16
CA GLN A 178 -1.48 21.61 -2.91
C GLN A 178 -2.01 20.51 -1.97
N LEU A 179 -1.61 19.25 -2.19
CA LEU A 179 -2.04 18.15 -1.31
C LEU A 179 -1.54 18.36 0.11
N SER A 180 -2.32 17.90 1.08
CA SER A 180 -2.01 18.02 2.50
C SER A 180 -1.10 16.90 3.00
N PHE A 181 -1.26 15.68 2.49
CA PHE A 181 -0.46 14.51 2.89
C PHE A 181 -0.56 13.37 1.88
N PHE A 182 0.36 12.42 1.99
CA PHE A 182 0.31 11.11 1.32
C PHE A 182 -0.30 10.06 2.25
N LEU A 183 -1.07 9.13 1.68
CA LEU A 183 -1.57 7.95 2.37
C LEU A 183 -1.06 6.70 1.64
N HIS A 184 -0.38 5.82 2.38
CA HIS A 184 0.22 4.60 1.85
C HIS A 184 -0.46 3.37 2.47
N ALA A 185 -1.07 2.51 1.65
CA ALA A 185 -1.79 1.33 2.11
C ALA A 185 -0.90 0.06 2.24
N GLY A 186 0.35 0.24 2.62
CA GLY A 186 1.31 -0.85 2.85
C GLY A 186 2.12 -1.26 1.62
N ASP A 187 3.01 -2.21 1.83
CA ASP A 187 3.97 -2.72 0.84
C ASP A 187 4.77 -1.60 0.15
N LEU A 188 5.41 -0.77 0.99
CA LEU A 188 6.27 0.32 0.55
C LEU A 188 7.57 -0.21 -0.08
N ILE A 189 8.03 -1.35 0.42
CA ILE A 189 9.25 -2.07 0.00
C ILE A 189 8.93 -3.54 -0.22
N ASN A 190 9.86 -4.31 -0.77
CA ASN A 190 9.66 -5.73 -1.03
C ASN A 190 10.20 -6.64 0.08
N ARG A 191 11.26 -6.25 0.80
CA ARG A 191 11.90 -7.03 1.85
C ARG A 191 12.03 -6.21 3.13
N ALA A 192 11.30 -6.63 4.17
CA ALA A 192 11.13 -5.92 5.44
C ALA A 192 12.42 -5.37 6.06
N GLU A 193 13.50 -6.15 6.07
CA GLU A 193 14.77 -5.80 6.71
C GLU A 193 15.84 -5.30 5.72
N SER A 194 15.47 -5.00 4.47
CA SER A 194 16.39 -4.46 3.47
C SER A 194 16.54 -2.94 3.61
N ASP A 195 17.61 -2.50 4.25
CA ASP A 195 17.90 -1.06 4.37
C ASP A 195 18.14 -0.40 3.01
N GLY A 196 18.61 -1.14 2.02
CA GLY A 196 18.73 -0.68 0.64
C GLY A 196 17.38 -0.36 0.01
N GLU A 197 16.38 -1.23 0.16
CA GLU A 197 15.03 -0.98 -0.38
C GLU A 197 14.33 0.18 0.37
N TRP A 198 14.47 0.28 1.67
CA TRP A 198 14.05 1.48 2.41
C TRP A 198 14.75 2.73 1.86
N GLY A 199 16.07 2.64 1.57
CA GLY A 199 16.81 3.72 0.91
C GLY A 199 16.22 4.08 -0.45
N GLN A 200 15.79 3.10 -1.24
CA GLN A 200 15.13 3.34 -2.53
C GLN A 200 13.79 4.07 -2.37
N TRP A 201 12.98 3.69 -1.37
CA TRP A 201 11.69 4.34 -1.09
C TRP A 201 11.87 5.82 -0.72
N PHE A 202 12.78 6.10 0.21
CA PHE A 202 13.11 7.48 0.57
C PHE A 202 13.71 8.27 -0.61
N ALA A 203 14.55 7.63 -1.44
CA ALA A 203 15.12 8.26 -2.62
C ALA A 203 14.08 8.55 -3.71
N ALA A 204 13.02 7.74 -3.82
CA ALA A 204 11.93 7.96 -4.76
C ALA A 204 11.10 9.21 -4.40
N GLY A 205 10.74 9.36 -3.13
CA GLY A 205 10.02 10.53 -2.61
C GLY A 205 10.92 11.75 -2.40
N LYS A 206 12.20 11.56 -2.06
CA LYS A 206 13.18 12.64 -1.79
C LYS A 206 12.60 13.75 -0.89
N TRP A 207 12.69 15.00 -1.37
CA TRP A 207 12.23 16.19 -0.68
C TRP A 207 10.69 16.22 -0.49
N LEU A 208 9.92 15.43 -1.26
CA LEU A 208 8.47 15.31 -1.05
C LEU A 208 8.16 14.75 0.35
N ASN A 209 8.85 13.70 0.78
CA ASN A 209 8.66 13.12 2.11
C ASN A 209 9.02 14.11 3.24
N ALA A 210 9.95 15.04 2.98
CA ALA A 210 10.34 16.08 3.93
C ALA A 210 9.39 17.31 3.93
N MET A 211 8.47 17.42 2.96
CA MET A 211 7.57 18.58 2.86
C MET A 211 6.10 18.19 2.96
N VAL A 212 5.75 16.99 2.58
CA VAL A 212 4.38 16.46 2.58
C VAL A 212 4.31 15.34 3.62
N PRO A 213 3.54 15.51 4.70
CA PRO A 213 3.38 14.47 5.71
C PRO A 213 2.80 13.18 5.14
N SER A 214 3.06 12.07 5.80
CA SER A 214 2.58 10.75 5.40
C SER A 214 1.74 10.09 6.49
N ILE A 215 0.68 9.41 6.06
CA ILE A 215 -0.04 8.37 6.79
C ILE A 215 0.33 7.06 6.13
N ALA A 216 0.70 6.02 6.90
CA ALA A 216 1.02 4.72 6.34
C ALA A 216 0.58 3.58 7.26
N VAL A 217 0.22 2.45 6.67
CA VAL A 217 -0.01 1.19 7.38
C VAL A 217 0.93 0.13 6.83
N PRO A 218 1.36 -0.86 7.64
CA PRO A 218 2.24 -1.90 7.14
C PRO A 218 1.49 -2.92 6.27
N GLY A 219 2.09 -3.29 5.14
CA GLY A 219 1.70 -4.44 4.35
C GLY A 219 2.43 -5.71 4.79
N ASN A 220 2.23 -6.80 4.07
CA ASN A 220 2.89 -8.07 4.39
C ASN A 220 4.39 -8.06 4.04
N HIS A 221 4.84 -7.15 3.20
CA HIS A 221 6.24 -6.96 2.88
C HIS A 221 7.01 -6.11 3.92
N GLU A 222 6.31 -5.41 4.81
CA GLU A 222 6.89 -4.84 6.05
C GLU A 222 7.00 -5.86 7.18
N GLN A 223 6.56 -7.12 6.98
CA GLN A 223 6.65 -8.20 7.96
C GLN A 223 7.89 -9.07 7.72
N ALA A 224 8.85 -9.02 8.62
CA ALA A 224 10.02 -9.88 8.60
C ALA A 224 9.66 -11.33 9.01
N ARG A 225 10.19 -12.31 8.29
CA ARG A 225 10.08 -13.73 8.68
C ARG A 225 11.02 -14.04 9.84
N THR A 226 10.51 -14.72 10.85
CA THR A 226 11.27 -15.20 12.02
C THR A 226 11.01 -16.67 12.25
N THR A 227 11.79 -17.30 13.13
CA THR A 227 11.57 -18.71 13.54
C THR A 227 10.23 -18.94 14.27
N SER A 228 9.65 -17.88 14.84
CA SER A 228 8.37 -17.90 15.56
C SER A 228 7.18 -17.36 14.75
N GLY A 229 7.37 -17.05 13.47
CA GLY A 229 6.35 -16.46 12.62
C GLY A 229 6.81 -15.17 11.96
N ARG A 230 5.89 -14.24 11.75
CA ARG A 230 6.18 -12.91 11.19
C ARG A 230 6.17 -11.84 12.28
N ARG A 231 6.90 -10.79 12.11
CA ARG A 231 6.89 -9.59 12.93
C ARG A 231 7.07 -8.34 12.08
N LEU A 232 6.55 -7.22 12.54
CA LEU A 232 6.80 -5.92 11.91
C LEU A 232 8.30 -5.62 11.85
N SER A 233 8.77 -5.11 10.72
CA SER A 233 10.16 -4.72 10.50
C SER A 233 10.71 -3.84 11.60
N HIS A 234 11.95 -4.08 11.99
CA HIS A 234 12.67 -3.20 12.92
C HIS A 234 12.87 -1.78 12.39
N HIS A 235 12.74 -1.58 11.06
CA HIS A 235 12.84 -0.28 10.42
C HIS A 235 11.58 0.57 10.63
N TRP A 236 10.40 -0.02 10.87
CA TRP A 236 9.13 0.70 10.87
C TRP A 236 9.11 1.86 11.87
N LYS A 237 9.19 1.56 13.15
CA LYS A 237 9.12 2.56 14.23
C LYS A 237 10.24 3.59 14.20
N PRO A 238 11.51 3.24 13.90
CA PRO A 238 12.56 4.25 13.77
C PRO A 238 12.36 5.23 12.60
N GLN A 239 11.67 4.82 11.55
CA GLN A 239 11.46 5.63 10.35
C GLN A 239 10.18 6.46 10.39
N PHE A 240 9.17 6.01 11.14
CA PHE A 240 7.87 6.66 11.19
C PHE A 240 7.44 6.92 12.62
N ALA A 241 6.90 8.11 12.87
CA ALA A 241 6.36 8.51 14.17
C ALA A 241 4.85 8.68 14.04
N PHE A 242 4.10 7.58 14.16
CA PHE A 242 2.65 7.57 14.09
C PHE A 242 1.99 7.58 15.49
N PRO A 243 0.66 7.83 15.59
CA PRO A 243 -0.03 7.80 16.87
C PRO A 243 0.07 6.44 17.56
N THR A 244 0.15 6.47 18.90
CA THR A 244 0.20 5.28 19.77
C THR A 244 -1.14 5.00 20.44
N ASN A 245 -2.25 5.41 19.83
CA ASN A 245 -3.61 5.32 20.36
C ASN A 245 -4.38 4.06 19.90
N GLY A 246 -3.69 3.14 19.23
CA GLY A 246 -4.19 1.80 18.88
C GLY A 246 -4.07 0.79 20.03
N PRO A 247 -4.29 -0.51 19.77
CA PRO A 247 -3.99 -1.57 20.73
C PRO A 247 -2.52 -1.52 21.15
N ASP A 248 -2.25 -1.80 22.43
CA ASP A 248 -0.92 -1.65 23.05
C ASP A 248 0.21 -2.36 22.30
N THR A 249 -0.08 -3.53 21.72
CA THR A 249 0.88 -4.34 20.96
C THR A 249 1.09 -3.87 19.52
N LEU A 250 0.21 -3.00 18.99
CA LEU A 250 0.20 -2.53 17.61
C LEU A 250 0.44 -1.02 17.48
N GLN A 251 1.03 -0.40 18.50
CA GLN A 251 1.34 1.04 18.47
C GLN A 251 2.14 1.41 17.20
N GLU A 252 1.78 2.54 16.59
CA GLU A 252 2.37 3.08 15.34
C GLU A 252 2.11 2.23 14.08
N SER A 253 1.37 1.11 14.18
CA SER A 253 0.95 0.30 13.05
C SER A 253 -0.58 0.14 12.96
N CYS A 254 -1.29 0.36 14.08
CA CYS A 254 -2.74 0.50 14.17
C CYS A 254 -3.05 1.76 14.97
N TYR A 255 -3.74 2.73 14.36
CA TYR A 255 -3.97 4.04 14.98
C TYR A 255 -5.11 4.82 14.32
N THR A 256 -5.51 5.92 14.94
CA THR A 256 -6.44 6.89 14.36
C THR A 256 -5.96 8.31 14.59
N LEU A 257 -6.28 9.19 13.66
CA LEU A 257 -6.09 10.64 13.78
C LEU A 257 -7.26 11.39 13.13
N VAL A 258 -7.39 12.66 13.45
CA VAL A 258 -8.37 13.54 12.80
C VAL A 258 -7.60 14.62 12.05
N TYR A 259 -7.95 14.82 10.79
CA TYR A 259 -7.43 15.89 9.96
C TYR A 259 -8.61 16.73 9.43
N GLN A 260 -8.71 17.99 9.86
CA GLN A 260 -9.74 18.94 9.40
C GLN A 260 -11.15 18.31 9.33
N GLY A 261 -11.64 17.74 10.46
CA GLY A 261 -12.98 17.14 10.57
C GLY A 261 -13.15 15.75 9.99
N VAL A 262 -12.10 15.19 9.38
CA VAL A 262 -12.10 13.83 8.81
C VAL A 262 -11.33 12.88 9.71
N ARG A 263 -11.95 11.74 10.08
CA ARG A 263 -11.26 10.67 10.82
C ARG A 263 -10.56 9.73 9.87
N PHE A 264 -9.26 9.58 10.06
CA PHE A 264 -8.44 8.56 9.42
C PHE A 264 -8.17 7.43 10.41
N ILE A 265 -8.34 6.18 9.97
CA ILE A 265 -8.10 4.97 10.75
C ILE A 265 -7.15 4.09 9.96
N GLY A 266 -5.95 3.88 10.49
CA GLY A 266 -4.98 2.92 9.97
C GLY A 266 -5.06 1.61 10.75
N LEU A 267 -5.21 0.46 10.07
CA LEU A 267 -5.22 -0.86 10.67
C LEU A 267 -4.07 -1.72 10.14
N ASN A 268 -3.51 -2.56 11.00
CA ASN A 268 -2.49 -3.53 10.63
C ASN A 268 -3.15 -4.87 10.27
N SER A 269 -3.43 -5.10 9.00
CA SER A 269 -4.11 -6.31 8.52
C SER A 269 -3.24 -7.58 8.52
N ASN A 270 -2.04 -7.53 9.10
CA ASN A 270 -1.13 -8.68 9.16
C ASN A 270 -1.30 -9.52 10.42
N GLU A 271 -1.85 -8.95 11.49
CA GLU A 271 -1.87 -9.61 12.80
C GLU A 271 -2.99 -9.08 13.70
N GLN A 272 -3.40 -9.87 14.71
CA GLN A 272 -4.34 -9.46 15.76
C GLN A 272 -5.67 -8.86 15.22
N LEU A 273 -6.25 -9.46 14.19
CA LEU A 273 -7.45 -8.93 13.53
C LEU A 273 -8.64 -8.77 14.48
N ALA A 274 -8.82 -9.71 15.41
CA ALA A 274 -9.93 -9.71 16.36
C ALA A 274 -9.80 -8.59 17.42
N GLU A 275 -8.60 -8.34 17.94
CA GLU A 275 -8.31 -7.25 18.89
C GLU A 275 -8.53 -5.89 18.22
N GLN A 276 -8.09 -5.76 16.97
CA GLN A 276 -8.32 -4.56 16.19
C GLN A 276 -9.81 -4.34 15.87
N ALA A 277 -10.59 -5.41 15.66
CA ALA A 277 -12.04 -5.29 15.47
C ALA A 277 -12.73 -4.66 16.69
N VAL A 278 -12.37 -5.08 17.90
CA VAL A 278 -12.89 -4.49 19.15
C VAL A 278 -12.48 -3.02 19.28
N TRP A 279 -11.22 -2.71 19.01
CA TRP A 279 -10.72 -1.32 19.04
C TRP A 279 -11.41 -0.45 17.98
N LEU A 280 -11.52 -0.93 16.75
CA LEU A 280 -12.16 -0.25 15.62
C LEU A 280 -13.62 0.11 15.97
N GLU A 281 -14.37 -0.85 16.50
CA GLU A 281 -15.76 -0.61 16.93
C GLU A 281 -15.82 0.46 18.02
N GLY A 282 -14.88 0.43 18.99
CA GLY A 282 -14.78 1.44 20.05
C GLY A 282 -14.45 2.85 19.53
N VAL A 283 -13.63 2.96 18.49
CA VAL A 283 -13.30 4.23 17.82
C VAL A 283 -14.52 4.76 17.05
N LEU A 284 -15.14 3.90 16.25
CA LEU A 284 -16.28 4.30 15.40
C LEU A 284 -17.52 4.64 16.23
N ALA A 285 -17.76 3.92 17.33
CA ALA A 285 -18.89 4.24 18.25
C ALA A 285 -18.79 5.63 18.91
N LYS A 286 -17.59 6.18 19.00
CA LYS A 286 -17.33 7.52 19.57
C LYS A 286 -17.04 8.58 18.51
N ASN A 287 -17.14 8.20 17.23
CA ASN A 287 -16.82 9.13 16.15
C ASN A 287 -17.82 10.27 16.05
N THR A 288 -17.30 11.48 15.97
CA THR A 288 -18.10 12.71 15.73
C THR A 288 -17.71 13.40 14.42
N CYS A 289 -16.72 12.88 13.70
CA CYS A 289 -16.30 13.43 12.42
C CYS A 289 -17.36 13.12 11.35
N GLN A 290 -17.50 14.03 10.40
CA GLN A 290 -18.45 13.89 9.30
C GLN A 290 -18.01 12.79 8.31
N TRP A 291 -16.71 12.70 8.05
CA TRP A 291 -16.12 11.71 7.16
C TRP A 291 -15.23 10.72 7.91
N VAL A 292 -15.26 9.47 7.48
CA VAL A 292 -14.39 8.41 8.00
C VAL A 292 -13.72 7.69 6.83
N VAL A 293 -12.40 7.72 6.82
CA VAL A 293 -11.55 6.99 5.86
C VAL A 293 -10.74 5.94 6.62
N CYS A 294 -10.91 4.67 6.25
CA CYS A 294 -10.07 3.59 6.76
C CYS A 294 -9.02 3.20 5.72
N THR A 295 -7.83 2.82 6.19
CA THR A 295 -6.80 2.23 5.35
C THR A 295 -6.17 1.04 6.03
N PHE A 296 -5.95 -0.02 5.27
CA PHE A 296 -5.23 -1.23 5.66
C PHE A 296 -4.84 -2.00 4.40
N HIS A 297 -3.84 -2.88 4.52
CA HIS A 297 -3.20 -3.45 3.35
C HIS A 297 -4.04 -4.52 2.65
N HIS A 298 -4.44 -5.62 3.35
CA HIS A 298 -5.16 -6.73 2.73
C HIS A 298 -6.62 -6.36 2.42
N PRO A 299 -7.09 -6.54 1.17
CA PRO A 299 -8.41 -6.07 0.77
C PRO A 299 -9.57 -6.91 1.37
N VAL A 300 -10.67 -6.22 1.68
CA VAL A 300 -11.96 -6.85 2.03
C VAL A 300 -12.47 -7.68 0.85
N PHE A 301 -12.33 -7.14 -0.34
CA PHE A 301 -12.68 -7.81 -1.59
C PHE A 301 -11.46 -7.86 -2.50
N SER A 302 -10.84 -9.03 -2.57
CA SER A 302 -9.66 -9.24 -3.41
C SER A 302 -10.02 -9.16 -4.89
N THR A 303 -9.24 -8.37 -5.64
CA THR A 303 -9.35 -8.26 -7.10
C THR A 303 -8.24 -9.04 -7.81
N GLY A 304 -7.24 -9.50 -7.10
CA GLY A 304 -6.25 -10.46 -7.61
C GLY A 304 -6.83 -11.86 -7.74
N ARG A 305 -6.51 -12.52 -8.85
CA ARG A 305 -7.02 -13.88 -9.14
C ARG A 305 -6.61 -14.87 -8.05
N ASN A 306 -7.55 -15.72 -7.62
CA ASN A 306 -7.39 -16.77 -6.60
C ASN A 306 -6.95 -16.24 -5.21
N ARG A 307 -7.32 -15.02 -4.87
CA ARG A 307 -7.03 -14.40 -3.59
C ARG A 307 -8.33 -14.11 -2.83
N ASP A 308 -8.31 -14.30 -1.52
CA ASP A 308 -9.43 -13.95 -0.64
C ASP A 308 -8.92 -13.73 0.80
N ASN A 309 -9.55 -12.81 1.50
CA ASN A 309 -9.27 -12.48 2.90
C ASN A 309 -10.53 -12.67 3.75
N ALA A 310 -11.09 -13.88 3.71
CA ALA A 310 -12.38 -14.20 4.33
C ALA A 310 -12.43 -13.91 5.82
N GLU A 311 -11.38 -14.20 6.59
CA GLU A 311 -11.30 -13.92 8.02
C GLU A 311 -11.37 -12.41 8.29
N LEU A 312 -10.54 -11.63 7.62
CA LEU A 312 -10.53 -10.16 7.73
C LEU A 312 -11.90 -9.59 7.35
N ARG A 313 -12.46 -10.04 6.23
CA ARG A 313 -13.79 -9.61 5.78
C ARG A 313 -14.87 -9.93 6.81
N GLY A 314 -14.85 -11.14 7.38
CA GLY A 314 -15.80 -11.56 8.40
C GLY A 314 -15.74 -10.74 9.68
N LEU A 315 -14.54 -10.30 10.09
CA LEU A 315 -14.34 -9.53 11.31
C LEU A 315 -14.60 -8.03 11.14
N TRP A 316 -14.12 -7.42 10.05
CA TRP A 316 -14.09 -5.96 9.93
C TRP A 316 -15.23 -5.39 9.11
N LYS A 317 -15.66 -6.06 8.02
CA LYS A 317 -16.75 -5.54 7.18
C LYS A 317 -18.05 -5.26 7.95
N PRO A 318 -18.53 -6.15 8.85
CA PRO A 318 -19.75 -5.87 9.61
C PRO A 318 -19.65 -4.62 10.49
N ILE A 319 -18.45 -4.27 10.97
CA ILE A 319 -18.21 -3.06 11.75
C ILE A 319 -18.20 -1.83 10.84
N LEU A 320 -17.48 -1.92 9.71
CA LEU A 320 -17.41 -0.84 8.72
C LEU A 320 -18.82 -0.50 8.18
N ASP A 321 -19.62 -1.50 7.88
CA ASP A 321 -21.00 -1.35 7.41
C ASP A 321 -21.91 -0.75 8.49
N LYS A 322 -21.82 -1.26 9.72
CA LYS A 322 -22.63 -0.78 10.87
C LYS A 322 -22.45 0.70 11.14
N TYR A 323 -21.25 1.21 10.97
CA TYR A 323 -20.92 2.62 11.24
C TYR A 323 -20.83 3.46 9.96
N HIS A 324 -21.20 2.91 8.81
CA HIS A 324 -21.19 3.59 7.52
C HIS A 324 -19.87 4.30 7.23
N VAL A 325 -18.75 3.57 7.37
CA VAL A 325 -17.45 4.10 6.96
C VAL A 325 -17.51 4.50 5.49
N ASP A 326 -17.06 5.69 5.16
CA ASP A 326 -17.31 6.27 3.83
C ASP A 326 -16.41 5.66 2.75
N LEU A 327 -15.11 5.50 3.06
CA LEU A 327 -14.11 5.06 2.10
C LEU A 327 -13.07 4.14 2.77
N VAL A 328 -12.75 3.04 2.11
CA VAL A 328 -11.72 2.09 2.54
C VAL A 328 -10.68 1.95 1.45
N LEU A 329 -9.42 2.29 1.76
CA LEU A 329 -8.28 2.33 0.84
C LEU A 329 -7.31 1.19 1.13
N GLN A 330 -7.01 0.35 0.15
CA GLN A 330 -6.34 -0.93 0.33
C GLN A 330 -5.31 -1.21 -0.78
N GLY A 331 -4.39 -2.16 -0.53
CA GLY A 331 -3.35 -2.60 -1.46
C GLY A 331 -3.39 -4.10 -1.74
N HIS A 332 -2.20 -4.72 -1.76
CA HIS A 332 -1.94 -6.16 -1.76
C HIS A 332 -2.15 -6.87 -3.10
N ASP A 333 -3.19 -6.56 -3.85
CA ASP A 333 -3.60 -7.38 -5.00
C ASP A 333 -2.93 -6.97 -6.32
N HIS A 334 -2.16 -5.91 -6.34
CA HIS A 334 -1.45 -5.40 -7.52
C HIS A 334 -2.32 -5.28 -8.78
N THR A 335 -3.59 -4.99 -8.56
CA THR A 335 -4.63 -4.69 -9.54
C THR A 335 -5.41 -3.47 -9.03
N TYR A 336 -6.30 -2.97 -9.84
CA TYR A 336 -7.25 -1.95 -9.41
C TYR A 336 -8.66 -2.52 -9.36
N GLY A 337 -9.38 -2.21 -8.29
CA GLY A 337 -10.81 -2.47 -8.18
C GLY A 337 -11.49 -1.49 -7.24
N ARG A 338 -12.66 -1.05 -7.64
CA ARG A 338 -13.51 -0.17 -6.85
C ARG A 338 -14.94 -0.68 -6.82
N THR A 339 -15.54 -0.72 -5.64
CA THR A 339 -16.95 -1.07 -5.45
C THR A 339 -17.86 0.15 -5.55
N GLY A 340 -19.14 -0.07 -5.78
CA GLY A 340 -20.20 0.89 -5.43
C GLY A 340 -20.52 0.85 -3.93
N LEU A 341 -21.69 1.41 -3.55
CA LEU A 341 -22.19 1.39 -2.18
C LEU A 341 -22.83 0.04 -1.78
N ALA A 342 -23.15 -0.81 -2.75
CA ALA A 342 -23.70 -2.15 -2.54
C ALA A 342 -22.63 -3.19 -2.81
N THR A 343 -22.32 -4.01 -1.81
CA THR A 343 -21.28 -5.03 -1.85
C THR A 343 -21.81 -6.39 -1.38
N PRO A 344 -21.10 -7.50 -1.67
CA PRO A 344 -21.45 -8.82 -1.14
C PRO A 344 -21.47 -8.88 0.38
N LEU A 345 -22.20 -9.82 0.95
CA LEU A 345 -22.20 -10.10 2.38
C LEU A 345 -20.79 -10.48 2.89
N ALA A 346 -20.56 -10.32 4.18
CA ALA A 346 -19.26 -10.61 4.80
C ALA A 346 -18.89 -12.12 4.70
N ASP A 347 -19.87 -13.01 4.68
CA ASP A 347 -19.72 -14.46 4.55
C ASP A 347 -19.74 -14.96 3.08
N ALA A 348 -19.91 -14.05 2.10
CA ALA A 348 -19.81 -14.40 0.70
C ALA A 348 -18.39 -14.86 0.37
N THR A 349 -18.29 -16.00 -0.33
CA THR A 349 -17.01 -16.47 -0.88
C THR A 349 -16.74 -15.81 -2.22
N ASN A 350 -15.51 -15.42 -2.46
CA ASN A 350 -15.02 -15.06 -3.78
C ASN A 350 -14.83 -16.33 -4.61
N ASP A 351 -15.92 -17.00 -4.96
CA ASP A 351 -15.83 -18.17 -5.83
C ASP A 351 -15.80 -17.77 -7.31
N ALA A 352 -15.16 -18.60 -8.11
CA ALA A 352 -15.01 -18.39 -9.55
C ALA A 352 -16.35 -18.51 -10.31
N THR A 353 -17.45 -18.82 -9.66
CA THR A 353 -18.76 -19.04 -10.28
C THR A 353 -19.61 -17.77 -10.37
N GLY A 354 -19.12 -16.66 -9.84
CA GLY A 354 -19.70 -15.33 -10.08
C GLY A 354 -21.07 -15.08 -9.45
N VAL A 355 -21.54 -15.93 -8.56
CA VAL A 355 -22.82 -15.72 -7.85
C VAL A 355 -22.60 -14.84 -6.62
N ASN A 356 -22.22 -13.59 -6.85
CA ASN A 356 -22.12 -12.61 -5.80
C ASN A 356 -23.50 -11.98 -5.59
N LYS A 357 -24.18 -12.34 -4.51
CA LYS A 357 -25.37 -11.61 -4.08
C LYS A 357 -24.89 -10.27 -3.57
N ARG A 358 -25.32 -9.19 -4.22
CA ARG A 358 -25.15 -7.83 -3.69
C ARG A 358 -25.99 -7.70 -2.43
N ASP A 359 -25.37 -7.19 -1.37
CA ASP A 359 -26.08 -6.84 -0.15
C ASP A 359 -26.88 -5.55 -0.36
N GLN A 360 -27.60 -5.13 0.65
CA GLN A 360 -28.16 -3.79 0.68
C GLN A 360 -26.99 -2.77 0.71
N ALA A 361 -27.21 -1.60 0.13
CA ALA A 361 -26.22 -0.55 0.16
C ALA A 361 -25.84 -0.19 1.61
N THR A 362 -24.59 -0.40 1.99
CA THR A 362 -24.07 -0.15 3.34
C THR A 362 -23.43 1.22 3.48
N GLY A 363 -23.15 1.87 2.36
CA GLY A 363 -22.62 3.23 2.31
C GLY A 363 -21.09 3.29 2.23
N THR A 364 -20.37 2.16 2.24
CA THR A 364 -18.91 2.09 2.15
C THR A 364 -18.46 1.80 0.74
N VAL A 365 -17.55 2.61 0.21
CA VAL A 365 -16.80 2.32 -1.02
C VAL A 365 -15.46 1.69 -0.66
N TYR A 366 -15.16 0.53 -1.24
CA TYR A 366 -13.88 -0.16 -1.09
C TYR A 366 -13.04 0.02 -2.35
N VAL A 367 -11.77 0.38 -2.16
CA VAL A 367 -10.80 0.55 -3.25
C VAL A 367 -9.58 -0.30 -2.99
N VAL A 368 -9.16 -1.05 -3.99
CA VAL A 368 -7.86 -1.73 -4.06
C VAL A 368 -7.06 -1.07 -5.16
N SER A 369 -5.80 -0.71 -4.90
CA SER A 369 -4.95 -0.06 -5.90
C SER A 369 -3.50 -0.52 -5.80
N VAL A 370 -2.74 -0.29 -6.88
CA VAL A 370 -1.32 -0.55 -6.99
C VAL A 370 -0.63 0.64 -7.65
N SER A 371 0.44 1.12 -7.05
CA SER A 371 1.26 2.22 -7.59
C SER A 371 2.64 1.77 -8.08
N GLY A 372 3.13 0.64 -7.59
CA GLY A 372 4.36 -0.02 -8.02
C GLY A 372 4.24 -0.76 -9.35
N PRO A 373 5.36 -1.28 -9.87
CA PRO A 373 5.39 -1.93 -11.19
C PRO A 373 4.99 -3.41 -11.18
N LYS A 374 4.91 -4.06 -10.02
CA LYS A 374 4.51 -5.47 -9.91
C LYS A 374 3.02 -5.57 -10.16
N MET A 375 2.62 -6.46 -11.08
CA MET A 375 1.23 -6.58 -11.53
C MET A 375 0.73 -8.01 -11.42
N TYR A 376 -0.53 -8.17 -11.00
CA TYR A 376 -1.21 -9.46 -10.96
C TYR A 376 -2.30 -9.56 -12.01
N SER A 377 -2.76 -10.80 -12.26
CA SER A 377 -3.93 -11.02 -13.09
C SER A 377 -5.19 -10.69 -12.30
N LEU A 378 -6.11 -10.01 -12.97
CA LEU A 378 -7.37 -9.58 -12.40
C LEU A 378 -8.37 -10.75 -12.30
N GLN A 379 -9.13 -10.79 -11.21
CA GLN A 379 -10.38 -11.49 -11.08
C GLN A 379 -11.54 -10.51 -11.25
N ARG A 380 -12.39 -10.74 -12.26
CA ARG A 380 -13.56 -9.87 -12.47
C ARG A 380 -14.71 -10.25 -11.55
N TYR A 381 -15.40 -9.22 -11.04
CA TYR A 381 -16.60 -9.36 -10.23
C TYR A 381 -17.66 -8.34 -10.65
N ASP A 382 -18.91 -8.77 -10.73
CA ASP A 382 -20.06 -7.95 -11.16
C ASP A 382 -20.42 -6.82 -10.17
N PHE A 383 -19.93 -6.90 -8.93
CA PHE A 383 -20.14 -5.86 -7.92
C PHE A 383 -19.06 -4.77 -7.93
N MET A 384 -18.00 -4.92 -8.71
CA MET A 384 -17.00 -3.89 -8.92
C MET A 384 -17.45 -2.95 -10.04
N GLU A 385 -17.47 -1.66 -9.75
CA GLU A 385 -17.88 -0.63 -10.71
C GLU A 385 -16.76 -0.30 -11.71
N ARG A 386 -15.49 -0.44 -11.28
CA ARG A 386 -14.32 -0.19 -12.13
C ARG A 386 -13.18 -1.11 -11.75
N GLN A 387 -12.50 -1.68 -12.75
CA GLN A 387 -11.36 -2.57 -12.53
C GLN A 387 -10.24 -2.33 -13.56
N ALA A 388 -8.99 -2.64 -13.17
CA ALA A 388 -7.83 -2.67 -14.07
C ALA A 388 -6.78 -3.68 -13.65
N GLU A 389 -6.04 -4.20 -14.62
CA GLU A 389 -4.77 -4.89 -14.45
C GLU A 389 -3.66 -4.21 -15.26
N ASN A 390 -2.41 -4.54 -14.97
CA ASN A 390 -1.24 -4.01 -15.68
C ASN A 390 -1.23 -2.46 -15.79
N THR A 391 -1.65 -1.78 -14.70
CA THR A 391 -1.76 -0.32 -14.69
C THR A 391 -1.33 0.24 -13.35
N GLN A 392 -0.26 1.06 -13.33
CA GLN A 392 0.13 1.83 -12.15
C GLN A 392 -0.81 3.02 -11.98
N LEU A 393 -1.37 3.17 -10.80
CA LEU A 393 -2.32 4.23 -10.47
C LEU A 393 -1.91 4.95 -9.17
N TYR A 394 -2.34 6.19 -9.05
CA TYR A 394 -2.44 6.95 -7.81
C TYR A 394 -3.81 7.60 -7.74
N GLN A 395 -4.25 7.92 -6.55
CA GLN A 395 -5.58 8.49 -6.36
C GLN A 395 -5.49 9.82 -5.65
N ILE A 396 -6.22 10.81 -6.16
CA ILE A 396 -6.38 12.12 -5.55
C ILE A 396 -7.78 12.16 -4.93
N ILE A 397 -7.83 12.39 -3.63
CA ILE A 397 -9.09 12.52 -2.89
C ILE A 397 -9.18 13.96 -2.38
N HIS A 398 -10.27 14.62 -2.72
CA HIS A 398 -10.58 15.97 -2.27
C HIS A 398 -11.83 15.95 -1.39
N ILE A 399 -11.75 16.55 -0.21
CA ILE A 399 -12.87 16.66 0.73
C ILE A 399 -13.18 18.14 0.94
N ASP A 400 -14.45 18.50 0.72
CA ASP A 400 -14.96 19.86 0.84
C ASP A 400 -16.40 19.82 1.41
N GLY A 401 -16.55 20.09 2.70
CA GLY A 401 -17.82 20.02 3.39
C GLY A 401 -18.52 18.67 3.19
N ASP A 402 -19.67 18.69 2.51
CA ASP A 402 -20.50 17.51 2.27
C ASP A 402 -20.07 16.65 1.07
N GLU A 403 -18.99 16.99 0.38
CA GLU A 403 -18.51 16.27 -0.79
C GLU A 403 -17.12 15.67 -0.59
N LEU A 404 -16.97 14.40 -0.94
CA LEU A 404 -15.71 13.70 -1.13
C LEU A 404 -15.61 13.33 -2.61
N ARG A 405 -14.64 13.91 -3.32
CA ARG A 405 -14.34 13.62 -4.72
C ARG A 405 -13.13 12.72 -4.80
N TYR A 406 -13.23 11.68 -5.59
CA TYR A 406 -12.19 10.70 -5.82
C TYR A 406 -11.84 10.64 -7.29
N GLU A 407 -10.55 10.67 -7.60
CA GLU A 407 -9.99 10.48 -8.94
C GLU A 407 -8.85 9.46 -8.87
N ALA A 408 -8.94 8.38 -9.65
CA ALA A 408 -7.81 7.51 -9.92
C ALA A 408 -7.16 7.90 -11.25
N ARG A 409 -5.85 8.13 -11.22
CA ARG A 409 -5.07 8.55 -12.38
C ARG A 409 -3.94 7.58 -12.65
N THR A 410 -3.61 7.40 -13.91
CA THR A 410 -2.48 6.55 -14.33
C THR A 410 -1.14 7.23 -14.02
N ALA A 411 -0.04 6.48 -14.08
CA ALA A 411 1.31 6.99 -13.90
C ALA A 411 1.76 8.06 -14.94
N ILE A 412 0.88 8.45 -15.85
CA ILE A 412 1.06 9.54 -16.83
C ILE A 412 -0.05 10.60 -16.73
N GLY A 413 -0.77 10.67 -15.60
CA GLY A 413 -1.78 11.68 -15.32
C GLY A 413 -3.16 11.46 -15.98
N GLU A 414 -3.37 10.42 -16.79
CA GLU A 414 -4.67 10.15 -17.41
C GLU A 414 -5.71 9.77 -16.36
N LEU A 415 -6.88 10.42 -16.39
CA LEU A 415 -8.01 10.06 -15.54
C LEU A 415 -8.54 8.68 -15.95
N TYR A 416 -8.56 7.75 -15.00
CA TYR A 416 -8.99 6.37 -15.20
C TYR A 416 -10.33 6.04 -14.54
N ASP A 417 -10.55 6.57 -13.35
CA ASP A 417 -11.81 6.39 -12.60
C ASP A 417 -12.11 7.63 -11.77
N ALA A 418 -13.38 7.94 -11.58
CA ALA A 418 -13.79 9.06 -10.74
C ALA A 418 -15.20 8.87 -10.19
N PHE A 419 -15.42 9.37 -8.99
CA PHE A 419 -16.74 9.47 -8.37
C PHE A 419 -16.77 10.59 -7.32
N THR A 420 -17.97 10.98 -6.93
CA THR A 420 -18.22 11.86 -5.78
C THR A 420 -19.15 11.14 -4.80
N LEU A 421 -18.75 11.09 -3.52
CA LEU A 421 -19.65 10.82 -2.41
C LEU A 421 -20.20 12.14 -1.89
N ARG A 422 -21.52 12.21 -1.71
CA ARG A 422 -22.19 13.37 -1.12
C ARG A 422 -22.95 12.94 0.13
N LYS A 423 -22.70 13.60 1.25
CA LYS A 423 -23.40 13.36 2.50
C LYS A 423 -24.90 13.60 2.35
N GLN A 424 -25.70 12.72 2.96
CA GLN A 424 -27.13 12.87 3.04
C GLN A 424 -27.55 12.72 4.51
N ALA A 425 -28.34 13.68 5.00
CA ALA A 425 -28.76 13.69 6.38
C ALA A 425 -29.62 12.44 6.73
N GLY A 426 -29.16 11.68 7.73
CA GLY A 426 -29.89 10.53 8.30
C GLY A 426 -29.89 9.27 7.43
N THR A 427 -29.04 9.19 6.37
CA THR A 427 -28.93 8.03 5.51
C THR A 427 -27.47 7.86 5.01
N ILE A 428 -27.22 6.81 4.23
CA ILE A 428 -25.92 6.60 3.56
C ILE A 428 -25.67 7.70 2.52
N ASN A 429 -24.41 7.87 2.13
CA ASN A 429 -24.00 8.82 1.11
C ASN A 429 -24.69 8.55 -0.24
N GLN A 430 -24.85 9.60 -1.03
CA GLN A 430 -25.12 9.48 -2.45
C GLN A 430 -23.80 9.25 -3.20
N LEU A 431 -23.72 8.20 -3.99
CA LEU A 431 -22.63 7.97 -4.94
C LEU A 431 -23.02 8.57 -6.31
N ILE A 432 -22.17 9.45 -6.82
CA ILE A 432 -22.31 10.07 -8.14
C ILE A 432 -21.14 9.59 -8.98
N GLU A 433 -21.41 8.70 -9.92
CA GLU A 433 -20.41 8.18 -10.83
C GLU A 433 -19.96 9.24 -11.84
N GLN A 434 -18.64 9.34 -12.05
CA GLN A 434 -17.99 10.26 -12.98
C GLN A 434 -16.91 9.54 -13.78
N VAL A 435 -17.13 8.23 -14.00
CA VAL A 435 -16.19 7.37 -14.72
C VAL A 435 -15.93 7.94 -16.13
N PRO A 436 -14.68 8.16 -16.52
CA PRO A 436 -14.36 8.66 -17.85
C PRO A 436 -14.67 7.60 -18.92
N GLU A 437 -14.78 8.03 -20.18
CA GLU A 437 -15.00 7.13 -21.32
C GLU A 437 -13.79 6.21 -21.62
N THR A 438 -12.69 6.36 -20.88
CA THR A 438 -11.50 5.49 -20.99
C THR A 438 -11.90 4.03 -20.76
N PRO A 439 -11.62 3.10 -21.70
CA PRO A 439 -11.95 1.69 -21.53
C PRO A 439 -11.27 1.08 -20.31
N GLU A 440 -11.90 0.08 -19.67
CA GLU A 440 -11.25 -0.72 -18.66
C GLU A 440 -10.00 -1.41 -19.22
N ARG A 441 -8.92 -1.38 -18.45
CA ARG A 441 -7.66 -2.02 -18.79
C ARG A 441 -7.63 -3.45 -18.27
N VAL A 442 -8.38 -4.32 -18.92
CA VAL A 442 -8.49 -5.73 -18.59
C VAL A 442 -8.05 -6.56 -19.78
N LYS A 443 -7.36 -7.67 -19.54
CA LYS A 443 -6.97 -8.58 -20.62
C LYS A 443 -8.21 -9.21 -21.24
N THR A 444 -8.27 -9.20 -22.56
CA THR A 444 -9.31 -9.95 -23.30
C THR A 444 -9.05 -11.45 -23.17
N ALA A 445 -10.11 -12.25 -23.31
CA ALA A 445 -9.99 -13.73 -23.32
C ALA A 445 -9.01 -14.22 -24.42
N GLU A 446 -8.95 -13.53 -25.56
CA GLU A 446 -7.99 -13.81 -26.65
C GLU A 446 -6.55 -13.54 -26.24
N ALA A 447 -6.28 -12.42 -25.54
CA ALA A 447 -4.95 -12.10 -25.05
C ALA A 447 -4.50 -13.10 -23.99
N ALA A 448 -5.38 -13.49 -23.06
CA ALA A 448 -5.12 -14.51 -22.06
C ALA A 448 -4.84 -15.89 -22.71
N GLY A 449 -5.62 -16.26 -23.74
CA GLY A 449 -5.39 -17.48 -24.52
C GLY A 449 -4.07 -17.48 -25.27
N SER A 450 -3.65 -16.31 -25.79
CA SER A 450 -2.34 -16.14 -26.45
C SER A 450 -1.17 -16.30 -25.47
N GLU A 451 -1.25 -15.74 -24.27
CA GLU A 451 -0.21 -15.90 -23.24
C GLU A 451 -0.08 -17.35 -22.76
N VAL A 452 -1.20 -18.04 -22.55
CA VAL A 452 -1.21 -19.47 -22.22
C VAL A 452 -0.52 -20.28 -23.32
N SER A 453 -0.85 -20.01 -24.59
CA SER A 453 -0.22 -20.68 -25.72
C SER A 453 1.29 -20.42 -25.77
N GLN A 454 1.73 -19.17 -25.66
CA GLN A 454 3.14 -18.81 -25.63
C GLN A 454 3.91 -19.45 -24.45
N PHE A 455 3.25 -19.55 -23.28
CA PHE A 455 3.81 -20.24 -22.12
C PHE A 455 4.00 -21.74 -22.39
N ILE A 456 2.96 -22.41 -22.92
CA ILE A 456 3.02 -23.83 -23.27
C ILE A 456 4.13 -24.06 -24.31
N ASP A 457 4.21 -23.27 -25.38
CA ASP A 457 5.22 -23.38 -26.42
C ASP A 457 6.63 -23.25 -25.85
N ARG A 458 6.82 -22.34 -24.91
CA ARG A 458 8.11 -22.16 -24.22
C ARG A 458 8.44 -23.33 -23.31
N LEU A 459 7.48 -23.79 -22.50
CA LEU A 459 7.66 -24.92 -21.59
C LEU A 459 8.05 -26.18 -22.36
N MET A 460 7.38 -26.47 -23.46
CA MET A 460 7.70 -27.58 -24.36
C MET A 460 9.09 -27.42 -24.96
N LYS A 461 9.39 -26.26 -25.54
CA LYS A 461 10.67 -25.98 -26.17
C LYS A 461 11.87 -26.14 -25.22
N GLU A 462 11.71 -25.77 -23.96
CA GLU A 462 12.78 -25.79 -22.96
C GLU A 462 12.96 -27.15 -22.29
N ASN A 463 11.92 -27.99 -22.24
CA ASN A 463 11.91 -29.19 -21.40
C ASN A 463 11.66 -30.50 -22.15
N ASP A 464 11.04 -30.50 -23.32
CA ASP A 464 10.86 -31.68 -24.15
C ASP A 464 12.21 -32.07 -24.78
N SER A 465 12.98 -32.86 -24.05
CA SER A 465 14.35 -33.22 -24.39
C SER A 465 14.39 -34.33 -25.45
N ASN A 466 13.41 -35.23 -25.50
CA ASN A 466 13.28 -36.32 -26.42
C ASN A 466 12.59 -35.94 -27.72
N ARG A 467 11.91 -34.74 -27.75
CA ARG A 467 11.16 -34.15 -28.88
C ARG A 467 9.99 -35.00 -29.35
N ASP A 468 9.28 -35.63 -28.42
CA ASP A 468 8.07 -36.40 -28.70
C ASP A 468 6.79 -35.56 -28.62
N ALA A 469 6.93 -34.24 -28.38
CA ALA A 469 5.86 -33.27 -28.20
C ALA A 469 5.00 -33.51 -26.93
N LYS A 470 5.54 -34.18 -25.94
CA LYS A 470 4.98 -34.41 -24.60
C LYS A 470 6.03 -34.12 -23.53
N LEU A 471 5.62 -33.97 -22.29
CA LEU A 471 6.52 -33.88 -21.15
C LEU A 471 6.31 -35.05 -20.20
N SER A 472 7.29 -35.93 -20.10
CA SER A 472 7.31 -36.95 -19.03
C SER A 472 7.54 -36.28 -17.66
N LYS A 473 7.19 -36.99 -16.58
CA LYS A 473 7.40 -36.48 -15.20
C LYS A 473 8.86 -36.08 -14.90
N GLN A 474 9.82 -36.65 -15.63
CA GLN A 474 11.24 -36.32 -15.50
C GLN A 474 11.61 -35.03 -16.23
N GLU A 475 10.97 -34.75 -17.37
CA GLU A 475 11.16 -33.55 -18.18
C GLU A 475 10.44 -32.33 -17.59
N VAL A 476 9.35 -32.53 -16.83
CA VAL A 476 8.71 -31.43 -16.11
C VAL A 476 9.68 -30.84 -15.09
N PRO A 477 9.88 -29.51 -15.08
CA PRO A 477 10.72 -28.84 -14.09
C PRO A 477 10.40 -29.26 -12.65
N ALA A 478 11.41 -29.47 -11.82
CA ALA A 478 11.29 -30.06 -10.48
C ALA A 478 10.20 -29.40 -9.63
N GLN A 479 10.04 -28.09 -9.75
CA GLN A 479 9.06 -27.27 -9.03
C GLN A 479 7.60 -27.56 -9.41
N TYR A 480 7.33 -28.31 -10.50
CA TYR A 480 6.00 -28.62 -10.98
C TYR A 480 5.67 -30.13 -10.96
N ARG A 481 6.61 -30.96 -10.54
CA ARG A 481 6.44 -32.43 -10.55
C ARG A 481 5.35 -32.92 -9.63
N ASP A 482 5.10 -32.22 -8.53
CA ASP A 482 4.03 -32.58 -7.59
C ASP A 482 2.62 -32.37 -8.16
N GLN A 483 2.52 -31.62 -9.26
CA GLN A 483 1.26 -31.33 -9.94
C GLN A 483 1.07 -32.19 -11.21
N PHE A 484 2.07 -32.97 -11.56
CA PHE A 484 2.09 -33.75 -12.80
C PHE A 484 0.85 -34.62 -12.93
N ASP A 485 0.56 -35.42 -11.91
CA ASP A 485 -0.56 -36.38 -11.92
C ASP A 485 -1.96 -35.71 -11.96
N ALA A 486 -2.04 -34.41 -11.63
CA ALA A 486 -3.27 -33.63 -11.75
C ALA A 486 -3.45 -32.99 -13.13
N VAL A 487 -2.38 -32.89 -13.91
CA VAL A 487 -2.37 -32.33 -15.27
C VAL A 487 -2.43 -33.43 -16.33
N ASP A 488 -1.83 -34.59 -16.09
CA ASP A 488 -1.89 -35.81 -16.88
C ASP A 488 -3.30 -36.39 -16.73
N ALA A 489 -4.23 -35.91 -17.56
CA ALA A 489 -5.66 -36.17 -17.43
C ALA A 489 -6.06 -37.57 -17.87
N ASP A 490 -5.31 -38.17 -18.80
CA ASP A 490 -5.55 -39.55 -19.31
C ASP A 490 -4.66 -40.60 -18.61
N ASN A 491 -3.77 -40.14 -17.68
CA ASN A 491 -2.85 -40.97 -16.90
C ASN A 491 -1.92 -41.83 -17.81
N ASP A 492 -1.49 -41.30 -18.96
CA ASP A 492 -0.57 -41.98 -19.87
C ASP A 492 0.91 -41.84 -19.45
N GLY A 493 1.18 -41.09 -18.39
CA GLY A 493 2.52 -40.83 -17.83
C GLY A 493 3.26 -39.68 -18.53
N SER A 494 2.55 -38.93 -19.36
CA SER A 494 3.09 -37.77 -20.08
C SER A 494 2.05 -36.64 -20.09
N VAL A 495 2.50 -35.41 -20.11
CA VAL A 495 1.65 -34.22 -20.21
C VAL A 495 1.79 -33.60 -21.59
N THR A 496 0.67 -33.50 -22.30
CA THR A 496 0.58 -32.90 -23.63
C THR A 496 0.31 -31.38 -23.58
N PRO A 497 0.59 -30.63 -24.67
CA PRO A 497 0.19 -29.22 -24.77
C PRO A 497 -1.34 -29.01 -24.62
N ALA A 498 -2.14 -30.00 -24.99
CA ALA A 498 -3.61 -29.95 -24.84
C ALA A 498 -4.03 -30.02 -23.37
N GLU A 499 -3.46 -30.94 -22.60
CA GLU A 499 -3.71 -31.10 -21.17
C GLU A 499 -3.22 -29.89 -20.39
N LEU A 500 -2.00 -29.36 -20.71
CA LEU A 500 -1.51 -28.10 -20.17
C LEU A 500 -2.50 -26.97 -20.44
N ARG A 501 -3.05 -26.90 -21.65
CA ARG A 501 -4.02 -25.86 -21.99
C ARG A 501 -5.30 -25.97 -21.18
N VAL A 502 -5.84 -27.18 -21.05
CA VAL A 502 -7.03 -27.44 -20.22
C VAL A 502 -6.76 -27.15 -18.76
N ALA A 503 -5.62 -27.58 -18.22
CA ALA A 503 -5.23 -27.34 -16.86
C ALA A 503 -5.01 -25.84 -16.55
N LEU A 504 -4.56 -25.05 -17.52
CA LEU A 504 -4.31 -23.61 -17.40
C LEU A 504 -5.54 -22.76 -17.74
N GLN A 505 -6.43 -23.23 -18.64
CA GLN A 505 -7.66 -22.53 -19.04
C GLN A 505 -8.88 -22.90 -18.18
N GLY A 506 -8.99 -24.13 -17.71
CA GLY A 506 -10.05 -24.55 -16.77
C GLY A 506 -9.94 -23.93 -15.39
N ARG A 507 -8.97 -23.01 -15.24
CA ARG A 507 -8.65 -22.22 -14.06
C ARG A 507 -8.61 -20.72 -14.37
N SER A 508 -9.07 -20.34 -15.57
CA SER A 508 -9.24 -18.93 -16.01
C SER A 508 -10.64 -18.41 -15.70
#